data_9b8f2c274394be1d088a2e703007c56b
#
_entry.id   9b8f2c274394be1d088a2e703007c56b
#
_cell.length_a   1.000
_cell.length_b   1.000
_cell.length_c   1.000
_cell.angle_alpha   90.00
_cell.angle_beta   90.00
_cell.angle_gamma   90.00
#
_symmetry.space_group_name_H-M   'P 1'
#
loop_
_entity.id
_entity.type
_entity.pdbx_description
1 polymer ?
#
loop_
_entity_poly.entity_id
_entity_poly.type
_entity_poly.pdbx_seq_one_letter_code
_entity_poly.pdbx_strand_id
1 'polypeptide(L)'
;MTTAPLDSADAGRLADIVVYGERAIRHLGALNQAEFEADEKTYDSAVRCVAVVGEAVYKLSSSFTQQKTNIPWHLIAAMRHRLVHDYGGVDNTTVYRVLKGDLPSLIVEVRAILAEHGHVL
;
A
#
# COMPACT_ATOMS: atom_id res chain seq x y z
N MET A 1 -17.65 13.62 19.49
CA MET A 1 -16.75 14.32 18.57
C MET A 1 -17.04 13.86 17.15
N THR A 2 -17.33 14.81 16.28
CA THR A 2 -17.55 14.51 14.86
C THR A 2 -16.21 14.31 14.17
N THR A 3 -16.09 13.21 13.45
CA THR A 3 -14.93 12.97 12.58
C THR A 3 -14.97 13.99 11.44
N ALA A 4 -13.84 14.62 11.16
CA ALA A 4 -13.72 15.56 10.05
C ALA A 4 -14.10 14.85 8.73
N PRO A 5 -14.82 15.52 7.82
CA PRO A 5 -15.17 14.91 6.54
C PRO A 5 -13.91 14.47 5.79
N LEU A 6 -14.00 13.32 5.13
CA LEU A 6 -12.93 12.83 4.29
C LEU A 6 -13.04 13.50 2.92
N ASP A 7 -11.97 14.17 2.49
CA ASP A 7 -11.89 14.78 1.17
C ASP A 7 -12.05 13.69 0.10
N SER A 8 -12.77 14.00 -0.98
CA SER A 8 -13.05 13.03 -2.04
C SER A 8 -11.78 12.54 -2.74
N ALA A 9 -10.77 13.40 -2.87
CA ALA A 9 -9.49 12.99 -3.44
C ALA A 9 -8.76 12.02 -2.52
N ASP A 10 -8.75 12.30 -1.21
CA ASP A 10 -8.16 11.39 -0.22
C ASP A 10 -8.93 10.07 -0.18
N ALA A 11 -10.26 10.10 -0.25
CA ALA A 11 -11.06 8.88 -0.30
C ALA A 11 -10.69 8.02 -1.50
N GLY A 12 -10.48 8.63 -2.66
CA GLY A 12 -10.03 7.93 -3.87
C GLY A 12 -8.66 7.31 -3.70
N ARG A 13 -7.72 8.02 -3.06
CA ARG A 13 -6.38 7.47 -2.78
C ARG A 13 -6.44 6.30 -1.82
N LEU A 14 -7.25 6.41 -0.77
CA LEU A 14 -7.43 5.32 0.19
C LEU A 14 -8.05 4.09 -0.48
N ALA A 15 -9.02 4.29 -1.36
CA ALA A 15 -9.61 3.20 -2.14
C ALA A 15 -8.55 2.51 -3.01
N ASP A 16 -7.68 3.27 -3.67
CA ASP A 16 -6.58 2.72 -4.47
C ASP A 16 -5.63 1.88 -3.63
N ILE A 17 -5.33 2.31 -2.41
CA ILE A 17 -4.48 1.53 -1.48
C ILE A 17 -5.10 0.16 -1.24
N VAL A 18 -6.40 0.09 -0.97
CA VAL A 18 -7.09 -1.18 -0.72
C VAL A 18 -7.11 -2.03 -1.99
N VAL A 19 -7.54 -1.47 -3.12
CA VAL A 19 -7.71 -2.22 -4.36
C VAL A 19 -6.37 -2.78 -4.86
N TYR A 20 -5.35 -1.95 -4.96
CA TYR A 20 -4.05 -2.39 -5.47
C TYR A 20 -3.26 -3.15 -4.43
N GLY A 21 -3.45 -2.86 -3.15
CA GLY A 21 -2.85 -3.65 -2.08
C GLY A 21 -3.36 -5.07 -2.07
N GLU A 22 -4.66 -5.26 -2.18
CA GLU A 22 -5.25 -6.61 -2.24
C GLU A 22 -4.86 -7.34 -3.51
N ARG A 23 -4.74 -6.60 -4.62
CA ARG A 23 -4.26 -7.18 -5.88
C ARG A 23 -2.83 -7.70 -5.74
N ALA A 24 -1.95 -6.94 -5.10
CA ALA A 24 -0.57 -7.36 -4.85
C ALA A 24 -0.53 -8.66 -4.03
N ILE A 25 -1.35 -8.73 -2.99
CA ILE A 25 -1.44 -9.92 -2.14
C ILE A 25 -1.93 -11.12 -2.93
N ARG A 26 -2.92 -10.92 -3.82
CA ARG A 26 -3.42 -12.01 -4.68
C ARG A 26 -2.35 -12.50 -5.65
N HIS A 27 -1.52 -11.59 -6.20
CA HIS A 27 -0.42 -11.99 -7.08
C HIS A 27 0.59 -12.86 -6.34
N LEU A 28 0.92 -12.51 -5.10
CA LEU A 28 1.81 -13.33 -4.29
C LEU A 28 1.20 -14.71 -4.04
N GLY A 29 -0.08 -14.75 -3.67
CA GLY A 29 -0.80 -15.98 -3.37
C GLY A 29 -0.11 -16.77 -2.27
N ALA A 30 0.03 -18.09 -2.49
CA ALA A 30 0.62 -19.01 -1.53
C ALA A 30 2.12 -19.24 -1.76
N LEU A 31 2.76 -18.47 -2.64
CA LEU A 31 4.18 -18.65 -2.94
C LEU A 31 5.04 -18.28 -1.73
N ASN A 32 6.07 -19.08 -1.46
CA ASN A 32 7.09 -18.69 -0.51
C ASN A 32 8.05 -17.69 -1.17
N GLN A 33 9.01 -17.18 -0.40
CA GLN A 33 9.92 -16.14 -0.89
C GLN A 33 10.71 -16.60 -2.13
N ALA A 34 11.26 -17.80 -2.10
CA ALA A 34 12.06 -18.32 -3.21
C ALA A 34 11.22 -18.49 -4.47
N GLU A 35 10.02 -19.01 -4.33
CA GLU A 35 9.08 -19.17 -5.45
C GLU A 35 8.66 -17.83 -6.03
N PHE A 36 8.39 -16.86 -5.16
CA PHE A 36 8.00 -15.51 -5.56
C PHE A 36 9.12 -14.82 -6.34
N GLU A 37 10.35 -14.89 -5.85
CA GLU A 37 11.50 -14.28 -6.52
C GLU A 37 11.82 -14.94 -7.85
N ALA A 38 11.52 -16.23 -8.00
CA ALA A 38 11.80 -16.98 -9.22
C ALA A 38 10.74 -16.76 -10.32
N ASP A 39 9.55 -16.31 -9.95
CA ASP A 39 8.44 -16.09 -10.90
C ASP A 39 8.42 -14.62 -11.31
N GLU A 40 9.10 -14.29 -12.41
CA GLU A 40 9.25 -12.91 -12.89
C GLU A 40 7.91 -12.21 -13.08
N LYS A 41 6.94 -12.88 -13.68
CA LYS A 41 5.64 -12.29 -13.96
C LYS A 41 4.91 -11.92 -12.67
N THR A 42 4.90 -12.83 -11.72
CA THR A 42 4.27 -12.60 -10.41
C THR A 42 4.99 -11.51 -9.65
N TYR A 43 6.33 -11.55 -9.63
CA TYR A 43 7.15 -10.54 -8.96
C TYR A 43 6.88 -9.15 -9.54
N ASP A 44 6.98 -8.99 -10.85
CA ASP A 44 6.80 -7.71 -11.52
C ASP A 44 5.38 -7.18 -11.31
N SER A 45 4.37 -8.04 -11.37
CA SER A 45 2.98 -7.66 -11.15
C SER A 45 2.75 -7.17 -9.72
N ALA A 46 3.28 -7.88 -8.73
CA ALA A 46 3.15 -7.50 -7.34
C ALA A 46 3.89 -6.19 -7.03
N VAL A 47 5.10 -6.04 -7.53
CA VAL A 47 5.91 -4.81 -7.35
C VAL A 47 5.19 -3.60 -7.95
N ARG A 48 4.60 -3.75 -9.13
CA ARG A 48 3.83 -2.67 -9.74
C ARG A 48 2.66 -2.24 -8.85
N CYS A 49 1.94 -3.20 -8.30
CA CYS A 49 0.81 -2.89 -7.40
C CYS A 49 1.27 -2.20 -6.11
N VAL A 50 2.40 -2.64 -5.55
CA VAL A 50 2.98 -1.99 -4.36
C VAL A 50 3.39 -0.56 -4.69
N ALA A 51 3.95 -0.33 -5.88
CA ALA A 51 4.31 1.02 -6.33
C ALA A 51 3.08 1.92 -6.45
N VAL A 52 1.95 1.39 -6.95
CA VAL A 52 0.69 2.14 -7.01
C VAL A 52 0.20 2.51 -5.60
N VAL A 53 0.29 1.58 -4.65
CA VAL A 53 -0.05 1.84 -3.25
C VAL A 53 0.81 2.99 -2.70
N GLY A 54 2.11 2.92 -2.91
CA GLY A 54 3.04 3.97 -2.44
C GLY A 54 2.75 5.33 -3.07
N GLU A 55 2.39 5.36 -4.35
CA GLU A 55 1.99 6.58 -5.04
C GLU A 55 0.72 7.16 -4.42
N ALA A 56 -0.28 6.33 -4.14
CA ALA A 56 -1.52 6.77 -3.50
C ALA A 56 -1.25 7.36 -2.12
N VAL A 57 -0.39 6.72 -1.33
CA VAL A 57 0.01 7.24 -0.01
C VAL A 57 0.71 8.59 -0.16
N TYR A 58 1.63 8.71 -1.11
CA TYR A 58 2.36 9.96 -1.36
C TYR A 58 1.41 11.13 -1.67
N LYS A 59 0.31 10.85 -2.36
CA LYS A 59 -0.65 11.88 -2.79
C LYS A 59 -1.74 12.19 -1.76
N LEU A 60 -1.77 11.51 -0.62
CA LEU A 60 -2.69 11.85 0.47
C LEU A 60 -2.37 13.25 0.99
N SER A 61 -3.41 14.02 1.34
CA SER A 61 -3.21 15.36 1.86
C SER A 61 -2.48 15.31 3.20
N SER A 62 -1.66 16.32 3.48
CA SER A 62 -0.95 16.40 4.76
C SER A 62 -1.90 16.59 5.94
N SER A 63 -3.02 17.29 5.73
CA SER A 63 -4.04 17.41 6.78
C SER A 63 -4.62 16.06 7.18
N PHE A 64 -4.81 15.16 6.21
CA PHE A 64 -5.28 13.81 6.50
C PHE A 64 -4.22 12.98 7.22
N THR A 65 -3.01 12.93 6.69
CA THR A 65 -1.94 12.09 7.27
C THR A 65 -1.55 12.54 8.67
N GLN A 66 -1.65 13.84 8.97
CA GLN A 66 -1.39 14.36 10.30
C GLN A 66 -2.44 13.94 11.32
N GLN A 67 -3.67 13.64 10.89
CA GLN A 67 -4.74 13.15 11.76
C GLN A 67 -4.59 11.65 12.05
N LYS A 68 -3.88 10.91 11.21
CA LYS A 68 -3.75 9.45 11.30
C LYS A 68 -2.29 9.06 11.50
N THR A 69 -1.68 9.58 12.57
CA THR A 69 -0.24 9.43 12.85
C THR A 69 0.17 8.03 13.28
N ASN A 70 -0.79 7.15 13.57
CA ASN A 70 -0.51 5.76 13.89
C ASN A 70 -0.06 4.93 12.68
N ILE A 71 -0.20 5.48 11.46
CA ILE A 71 0.23 4.83 10.22
C ILE A 71 1.50 5.51 9.72
N PRO A 72 2.57 4.75 9.42
CA PRO A 72 3.84 5.34 8.97
C PRO A 72 3.80 5.69 7.48
N TRP A 73 2.98 6.66 7.12
CA TRP A 73 2.72 7.05 5.73
C TRP A 73 3.99 7.36 4.95
N HIS A 74 4.91 8.10 5.56
CA HIS A 74 6.14 8.54 4.89
C HIS A 74 7.08 7.36 4.55
N LEU A 75 7.08 6.31 5.37
CA LEU A 75 7.90 5.12 5.09
C LEU A 75 7.35 4.34 3.90
N ILE A 76 6.02 4.27 3.80
CA ILE A 76 5.34 3.59 2.69
C ILE A 76 5.61 4.33 1.39
N ALA A 77 5.50 5.67 1.41
CA ALA A 77 5.79 6.49 0.23
C ALA A 77 7.27 6.40 -0.19
N ALA A 78 8.18 6.35 0.79
CA ALA A 78 9.62 6.21 0.51
C ALA A 78 9.94 4.86 -0.16
N MET A 79 9.25 3.80 0.24
CA MET A 79 9.40 2.49 -0.39
C MET A 79 9.05 2.55 -1.90
N ARG A 80 7.95 3.23 -2.24
CA ARG A 80 7.57 3.43 -3.66
C ARG A 80 8.68 4.11 -4.44
N HIS A 81 9.30 5.14 -3.88
CA HIS A 81 10.39 5.85 -4.53
C HIS A 81 11.55 4.89 -4.86
N ARG A 82 11.92 4.04 -3.92
CA ARG A 82 12.99 3.05 -4.13
C ARG A 82 12.63 2.03 -5.19
N LEU A 83 11.38 1.56 -5.21
CA LEU A 83 10.92 0.58 -6.20
C LEU A 83 10.92 1.16 -7.62
N VAL A 84 10.65 2.46 -7.77
CA VAL A 84 10.55 3.11 -9.08
C VAL A 84 11.89 3.59 -9.60
N HIS A 85 12.77 4.11 -8.73
CA HIS A 85 13.98 4.83 -9.12
C HIS A 85 15.29 4.13 -8.78
N ASP A 86 15.26 3.05 -8.02
CA ASP A 86 16.47 2.38 -7.56
C ASP A 86 16.40 0.88 -7.84
N TYR A 87 16.38 0.54 -9.11
CA TYR A 87 16.20 -0.84 -9.56
C TYR A 87 17.23 -1.81 -8.99
N GLY A 88 18.48 -1.36 -8.86
CA GLY A 88 19.56 -2.20 -8.34
C GLY A 88 19.62 -2.27 -6.83
N GLY A 89 18.88 -1.39 -6.13
CA GLY A 89 18.90 -1.30 -4.68
C GLY A 89 17.69 -1.90 -3.99
N VAL A 90 16.73 -2.45 -4.76
CA VAL A 90 15.53 -3.04 -4.16
C VAL A 90 15.87 -4.44 -3.65
N ASP A 91 15.72 -4.62 -2.33
CA ASP A 91 15.91 -5.90 -1.67
C ASP A 91 14.64 -6.73 -1.81
N ASN A 92 14.73 -7.86 -2.50
CA ASN A 92 13.62 -8.78 -2.71
C ASN A 92 13.04 -9.29 -1.39
N THR A 93 13.87 -9.47 -0.37
CA THR A 93 13.43 -9.86 0.96
C THR A 93 12.52 -8.80 1.57
N THR A 94 12.85 -7.53 1.38
CA THR A 94 12.02 -6.41 1.85
C THR A 94 10.66 -6.41 1.15
N VAL A 95 10.64 -6.61 -0.17
CA VAL A 95 9.39 -6.68 -0.96
C VAL A 95 8.50 -7.80 -0.43
N TYR A 96 9.07 -8.99 -0.25
CA TYR A 96 8.31 -10.14 0.26
C TYR A 96 7.75 -9.87 1.65
N ARG A 97 8.55 -9.29 2.53
CA ARG A 97 8.11 -8.95 3.90
C ARG A 97 6.95 -7.94 3.89
N VAL A 98 7.03 -6.94 3.02
CA VAL A 98 5.95 -5.95 2.87
C VAL A 98 4.65 -6.63 2.45
N LEU A 99 4.72 -7.53 1.47
CA LEU A 99 3.54 -8.25 0.97
C LEU A 99 2.93 -9.17 2.03
N LYS A 100 3.74 -9.76 2.88
CA LYS A 100 3.28 -10.73 3.89
C LYS A 100 2.79 -10.06 5.18
N GLY A 101 3.31 -8.89 5.52
CA GLY A 101 3.03 -8.28 6.82
C GLY A 101 2.53 -6.84 6.75
N ASP A 102 3.36 -5.93 6.26
CA ASP A 102 3.08 -4.49 6.33
C ASP A 102 1.85 -4.11 5.49
N LEU A 103 1.74 -4.67 4.29
CA LEU A 103 0.64 -4.34 3.38
C LEU A 103 -0.71 -4.87 3.88
N PRO A 104 -0.82 -6.13 4.34
CA PRO A 104 -2.08 -6.58 4.94
C PRO A 104 -2.52 -5.71 6.12
N SER A 105 -1.59 -5.31 6.99
CA SER A 105 -1.90 -4.45 8.13
C SER A 105 -2.39 -3.07 7.68
N LEU A 106 -1.73 -2.49 6.68
CA LEU A 106 -2.15 -1.21 6.12
C LEU A 106 -3.57 -1.28 5.56
N ILE A 107 -3.89 -2.33 4.84
CA ILE A 107 -5.21 -2.51 4.23
C ILE A 107 -6.30 -2.55 5.31
N VAL A 108 -6.07 -3.26 6.42
CA VAL A 108 -7.01 -3.30 7.54
C VAL A 108 -7.27 -1.90 8.08
N GLU A 109 -6.19 -1.13 8.32
CA GLU A 109 -6.29 0.24 8.84
C GLU A 109 -7.05 1.15 7.86
N VAL A 110 -6.73 1.07 6.57
CA VAL A 110 -7.36 1.92 5.55
C VAL A 110 -8.83 1.58 5.37
N ARG A 111 -9.17 0.29 5.37
CA ARG A 111 -10.59 -0.13 5.31
C ARG A 111 -11.39 0.42 6.49
N ALA A 112 -10.80 0.42 7.69
CA ALA A 112 -11.45 0.97 8.88
C ALA A 112 -11.70 2.48 8.73
N ILE A 113 -10.72 3.22 8.20
CA ILE A 113 -10.88 4.66 7.94
C ILE A 113 -12.01 4.91 6.95
N LEU A 114 -12.03 4.16 5.86
CA LEU A 114 -13.08 4.31 4.83
C LEU A 114 -14.46 4.00 5.43
N ALA A 115 -14.57 2.96 6.24
CA ALA A 115 -15.83 2.59 6.89
C ALA A 115 -16.33 3.68 7.84
N GLU A 116 -15.44 4.32 8.58
CA GLU A 116 -15.78 5.45 9.45
C GLU A 116 -16.45 6.59 8.69
N HIS A 117 -16.13 6.75 7.42
CA HIS A 117 -16.65 7.81 6.55
C HIS A 117 -17.75 7.32 5.61
N GLY A 118 -18.28 6.11 5.84
CA GLY A 118 -19.41 5.57 5.08
C GLY A 118 -19.04 5.01 3.71
N HIS A 119 -17.76 4.76 3.44
CA HIS A 119 -17.31 4.17 2.17
C HIS A 119 -17.21 2.65 2.31
N VAL A 120 -17.78 1.94 1.32
CA VAL A 120 -17.75 0.48 1.24
C VAL A 120 -17.02 0.08 -0.03
N LEU A 121 -16.04 -0.81 0.11
CA LEU A 121 -15.29 -1.35 -1.01
C LEU A 121 -15.58 -2.83 -1.22
#